data_63beaa30a43f61ab8641bd8241491eb4
#
_entry.id   63beaa30a43f61ab8641bd8241491eb4
#
_cell.length_a   1.000
_cell.length_b   1.000
_cell.length_c   1.000
_cell.angle_alpha   90.00
_cell.angle_beta   90.00
_cell.angle_gamma   90.00
#
_symmetry.space_group_name_H-M   'P 1'
#
loop_
_entity.id
_entity.type
_entity.pdbx_description
1 polymer ?
#
loop_
_entity_poly.entity_id
_entity_poly.type
_entity_poly.pdbx_seq_one_letter_code
_entity_poly.pdbx_strand_id
1 'polypeptide(L)'
;MRRSDDRILTTHVGSLPRNAALIDLLIRDEDGQAIDRAELRRQSESAVRYVVDKQMASGVDIVNDGEQPRVGFQTYVAQRMQGFGGESKRPRPRDYTDFPSLLAQLPHRYPRRAKVSNAPQAIAEVRYEDLGPAEDECRMFRAALGKLPSAPLATFMTAASPGIIATTMLNAHYDSHEAYVFALAREIAKEYRLIARDFILQIDAPDLALERATLFQDKSVAEFVKIAEMHIAALNEALAGIPRERIRLHCCWGNYDGPHIHDVPLADILPVLTGAKVGALSIEFANPRHQHEYAALKKARLPDEFLLLPGVIDTKTNFVEHPEVVANRICEAVDAVGDRSRVIASCDCGFGTFAGSELVAEEVVWAKLKTCRDGAELATKKLWGKS
;
A
#
# COMPACT_ATOMS: atom_id res chain seq x y z
N MET A 1 -11.18 14.25 1.58
CA MET A 1 -11.30 13.07 2.49
C MET A 1 -12.06 13.45 3.76
N ARG A 2 -12.59 12.45 4.50
CA ARG A 2 -13.15 12.66 5.85
C ARG A 2 -12.04 12.98 6.83
N ARG A 3 -12.34 13.76 7.87
CA ARG A 3 -11.44 14.10 8.98
C ARG A 3 -11.98 13.50 10.27
N SER A 4 -11.10 13.36 11.26
CA SER A 4 -11.44 12.91 12.63
C SER A 4 -12.00 14.08 13.45
N ASP A 5 -13.15 14.63 13.05
CA ASP A 5 -13.68 15.86 13.65
C ASP A 5 -14.25 15.65 15.07
N ASP A 6 -14.90 14.52 15.32
CA ASP A 6 -15.58 14.18 16.59
C ASP A 6 -15.04 12.93 17.28
N ARG A 7 -14.25 12.14 16.57
CA ARG A 7 -13.54 10.93 17.04
C ARG A 7 -12.41 10.57 16.09
N ILE A 8 -11.46 9.77 16.54
CA ILE A 8 -10.46 9.17 15.65
C ILE A 8 -11.13 8.16 14.73
N LEU A 9 -10.97 8.38 13.42
CA LEU A 9 -11.40 7.44 12.38
C LEU A 9 -10.38 6.33 12.17
N THR A 10 -10.82 5.21 11.60
CA THR A 10 -10.00 4.03 11.32
C THR A 10 -10.01 3.66 9.85
N THR A 11 -8.87 3.18 9.37
CA THR A 11 -8.66 2.63 8.02
C THR A 11 -7.56 1.56 8.05
N HIS A 12 -7.18 1.09 6.89
CA HIS A 12 -5.99 0.26 6.69
C HIS A 12 -5.33 0.61 5.34
N VAL A 13 -4.26 -0.14 4.95
CA VAL A 13 -3.46 0.22 3.77
C VAL A 13 -4.01 -0.35 2.46
N GLY A 14 -4.72 -1.48 2.48
CA GLY A 14 -5.31 -1.99 1.24
C GLY A 14 -5.46 -3.51 1.22
N SER A 15 -4.38 -4.21 0.91
CA SER A 15 -4.45 -5.67 0.71
C SER A 15 -4.82 -6.43 1.98
N LEU A 16 -5.72 -7.39 1.83
CA LEU A 16 -6.25 -8.24 2.89
C LEU A 16 -6.05 -9.72 2.50
N PRO A 17 -6.07 -10.65 3.47
CA PRO A 17 -5.85 -12.08 3.20
C PRO A 17 -6.81 -12.63 2.15
N ARG A 18 -6.28 -13.48 1.27
CA ARG A 18 -7.04 -14.19 0.23
C ARG A 18 -7.25 -15.64 0.65
N ASN A 19 -8.37 -16.24 0.21
CA ASN A 19 -8.56 -17.67 0.40
C ASN A 19 -7.67 -18.48 -0.55
N ALA A 20 -7.36 -19.74 -0.17
CA ALA A 20 -6.43 -20.61 -0.88
C ALA A 20 -6.85 -20.89 -2.35
N ALA A 21 -8.15 -20.96 -2.65
CA ALA A 21 -8.63 -21.21 -4.01
C ALA A 21 -8.35 -20.00 -4.92
N LEU A 22 -8.55 -18.77 -4.41
CA LEU A 22 -8.24 -17.56 -5.16
C LEU A 22 -6.73 -17.40 -5.35
N ILE A 23 -5.92 -17.68 -4.31
CA ILE A 23 -4.46 -17.66 -4.42
C ILE A 23 -3.98 -18.61 -5.52
N ASP A 24 -4.49 -19.86 -5.57
CA ASP A 24 -4.14 -20.84 -6.61
C ASP A 24 -4.43 -20.31 -8.00
N LEU A 25 -5.62 -19.77 -8.23
CA LEU A 25 -6.02 -19.25 -9.53
C LEU A 25 -5.17 -18.07 -9.97
N LEU A 26 -4.88 -17.11 -9.06
CA LEU A 26 -4.07 -15.93 -9.35
C LEU A 26 -2.63 -16.29 -9.71
N ILE A 27 -2.01 -17.22 -8.98
CA ILE A 27 -0.63 -17.66 -9.24
C ILE A 27 -0.57 -18.45 -10.57
N ARG A 28 -1.53 -19.33 -10.82
CA ARG A 28 -1.58 -20.08 -12.10
C ARG A 28 -1.78 -19.15 -13.29
N ASP A 29 -2.60 -18.12 -13.14
CA ASP A 29 -2.78 -17.10 -14.17
C ASP A 29 -1.48 -16.32 -14.43
N GLU A 30 -0.80 -15.89 -13.39
CA GLU A 30 0.52 -15.22 -13.49
C GLU A 30 1.58 -16.11 -14.16
N ASP A 31 1.52 -17.42 -13.94
CA ASP A 31 2.40 -18.41 -14.56
C ASP A 31 2.01 -18.75 -16.03
N GLY A 32 0.96 -18.13 -16.56
CA GLY A 32 0.49 -18.38 -17.91
C GLY A 32 -0.20 -19.73 -18.10
N GLN A 33 -0.62 -20.39 -17.01
CA GLN A 33 -1.35 -21.64 -17.05
C GLN A 33 -2.82 -21.41 -17.47
N ALA A 34 -3.41 -22.37 -18.14
CA ALA A 34 -4.84 -22.33 -18.45
C ALA A 34 -5.67 -22.39 -17.15
N ILE A 35 -6.54 -21.40 -16.97
CA ILE A 35 -7.48 -21.32 -15.84
C ILE A 35 -8.91 -21.09 -16.34
N ASP A 36 -9.90 -21.47 -15.54
CA ASP A 36 -11.29 -21.06 -15.77
C ASP A 36 -11.46 -19.59 -15.35
N ARG A 37 -11.59 -18.70 -16.34
CA ARG A 37 -11.80 -17.25 -16.13
C ARG A 37 -13.11 -16.94 -15.41
N ALA A 38 -14.14 -17.74 -15.62
CA ALA A 38 -15.41 -17.58 -14.93
C ALA A 38 -15.29 -17.94 -13.45
N GLU A 39 -14.50 -18.98 -13.14
CA GLU A 39 -14.19 -19.34 -11.74
C GLU A 39 -13.36 -18.26 -11.04
N LEU A 40 -12.29 -17.77 -11.68
CA LEU A 40 -11.48 -16.66 -11.12
C LEU A 40 -12.38 -15.47 -10.78
N ARG A 41 -13.29 -15.10 -11.67
CA ARG A 41 -14.23 -14.01 -11.44
C ARG A 41 -15.16 -14.29 -10.26
N ARG A 42 -15.77 -15.49 -10.18
CA ARG A 42 -16.65 -15.88 -9.06
C ARG A 42 -15.91 -15.82 -7.71
N GLN A 43 -14.68 -16.36 -7.66
CA GLN A 43 -13.84 -16.35 -6.47
C GLN A 43 -13.47 -14.91 -6.05
N SER A 44 -13.11 -14.06 -7.01
CA SER A 44 -12.80 -12.64 -6.77
C SER A 44 -14.03 -11.88 -6.22
N GLU A 45 -15.19 -12.01 -6.85
CA GLU A 45 -16.45 -11.38 -6.40
C GLU A 45 -16.83 -11.83 -4.98
N SER A 46 -16.69 -13.13 -4.69
CA SER A 46 -16.95 -13.68 -3.35
C SER A 46 -15.95 -13.16 -2.31
N ALA A 47 -14.68 -13.11 -2.66
CA ALA A 47 -13.62 -12.66 -1.78
C ALA A 47 -13.74 -11.16 -1.46
N VAL A 48 -14.02 -10.31 -2.48
CA VAL A 48 -14.26 -8.87 -2.26
C VAL A 48 -15.44 -8.66 -1.30
N ARG A 49 -16.56 -9.37 -1.51
CA ARG A 49 -17.70 -9.27 -0.58
C ARG A 49 -17.31 -9.68 0.83
N TYR A 50 -16.62 -10.80 0.97
CA TYR A 50 -16.19 -11.33 2.27
C TYR A 50 -15.33 -10.34 3.04
N VAL A 51 -14.29 -9.77 2.40
CA VAL A 51 -13.40 -8.83 3.09
C VAL A 51 -14.08 -7.50 3.40
N VAL A 52 -15.03 -7.04 2.59
CA VAL A 52 -15.84 -5.85 2.87
C VAL A 52 -16.72 -6.08 4.11
N ASP A 53 -17.42 -7.22 4.18
CA ASP A 53 -18.23 -7.61 5.35
C ASP A 53 -17.35 -7.69 6.61
N LYS A 54 -16.15 -8.28 6.53
CA LYS A 54 -15.21 -8.41 7.64
C LYS A 54 -14.64 -7.07 8.12
N GLN A 55 -14.30 -6.15 7.22
CA GLN A 55 -13.88 -4.80 7.58
C GLN A 55 -14.96 -4.08 8.37
N MET A 56 -16.21 -4.12 7.90
CA MET A 56 -17.35 -3.52 8.60
C MET A 56 -17.58 -4.16 9.97
N ALA A 57 -17.53 -5.49 10.07
CA ALA A 57 -17.67 -6.22 11.32
C ALA A 57 -16.53 -5.92 12.33
N SER A 58 -15.34 -5.59 11.84
CA SER A 58 -14.20 -5.17 12.66
C SER A 58 -14.28 -3.70 13.10
N GLY A 59 -15.26 -2.93 12.59
CA GLY A 59 -15.47 -1.52 12.93
C GLY A 59 -14.52 -0.57 12.19
N VAL A 60 -14.04 -0.94 11.00
CA VAL A 60 -13.24 -0.06 10.13
C VAL A 60 -14.17 0.97 9.47
N ASP A 61 -13.80 2.26 9.52
CA ASP A 61 -14.61 3.37 9.00
C ASP A 61 -14.44 3.58 7.50
N ILE A 62 -13.21 3.41 7.00
CA ILE A 62 -12.84 3.67 5.61
C ILE A 62 -12.31 2.38 5.02
N VAL A 63 -13.11 1.74 4.18
CA VAL A 63 -12.91 0.37 3.68
C VAL A 63 -12.50 0.33 2.21
N ASN A 64 -11.97 -0.83 1.77
CA ASN A 64 -11.65 -1.09 0.36
C ASN A 64 -12.03 -2.53 -0.06
N ASP A 65 -11.67 -2.91 -1.29
CA ASP A 65 -11.89 -4.23 -1.88
C ASP A 65 -10.89 -5.31 -1.41
N GLY A 66 -9.92 -4.95 -0.56
CA GLY A 66 -8.86 -5.85 -0.07
C GLY A 66 -7.85 -6.28 -1.14
N GLU A 67 -7.87 -5.66 -2.32
CA GLU A 67 -7.04 -6.04 -3.48
C GLU A 67 -7.23 -7.51 -3.89
N GLN A 68 -8.40 -8.07 -3.61
CA GLN A 68 -8.66 -9.50 -3.76
C GLN A 68 -8.40 -10.02 -5.17
N PRO A 69 -8.78 -9.30 -6.27
CA PRO A 69 -8.56 -9.79 -7.63
C PRO A 69 -7.12 -9.71 -8.12
N ARG A 70 -6.19 -9.09 -7.37
CA ARG A 70 -4.81 -8.83 -7.80
C ARG A 70 -3.85 -9.90 -7.31
N VAL A 71 -2.92 -10.30 -8.17
CA VAL A 71 -1.83 -11.22 -7.80
C VAL A 71 -0.81 -10.58 -6.85
N GLY A 72 -0.61 -9.26 -6.96
CA GLY A 72 0.24 -8.44 -6.10
C GLY A 72 -0.05 -6.97 -6.32
N PHE A 73 0.28 -6.13 -5.34
CA PHE A 73 -0.09 -4.71 -5.33
C PHE A 73 0.51 -3.89 -6.49
N GLN A 74 1.64 -4.31 -7.09
CA GLN A 74 2.23 -3.65 -8.26
C GLN A 74 2.42 -4.59 -9.44
N THR A 75 2.53 -5.91 -9.24
CA THR A 75 2.79 -6.87 -10.32
C THR A 75 1.59 -7.10 -11.22
N TYR A 76 0.37 -6.80 -10.74
CA TYR A 76 -0.85 -6.83 -11.53
C TYR A 76 -0.78 -5.94 -12.80
N VAL A 77 0.05 -4.90 -12.77
CA VAL A 77 0.17 -3.93 -13.86
C VAL A 77 0.63 -4.60 -15.16
N ALA A 78 1.55 -5.57 -15.08
CA ALA A 78 2.01 -6.32 -16.25
C ALA A 78 0.91 -7.19 -16.91
N GLN A 79 -0.17 -7.47 -16.20
CA GLN A 79 -1.34 -8.17 -16.76
C GLN A 79 -2.32 -7.24 -17.46
N ARG A 80 -2.16 -5.91 -17.29
CA ARG A 80 -3.07 -4.87 -17.81
C ARG A 80 -2.44 -3.98 -18.87
N MET A 81 -1.13 -3.77 -18.79
CA MET A 81 -0.38 -2.94 -19.74
C MET A 81 0.40 -3.82 -20.71
N GLN A 82 0.46 -3.38 -21.96
CA GLN A 82 1.36 -3.92 -22.97
C GLN A 82 2.79 -3.37 -22.76
N GLY A 83 3.76 -4.01 -23.44
CA GLY A 83 5.17 -3.60 -23.39
C GLY A 83 6.02 -4.37 -22.39
N PHE A 84 5.41 -5.25 -21.59
CA PHE A 84 6.10 -6.08 -20.62
C PHE A 84 6.35 -7.50 -21.15
N GLY A 85 7.54 -8.06 -20.81
CA GLY A 85 7.92 -9.43 -21.15
C GLY A 85 9.26 -9.80 -20.53
N GLY A 86 9.74 -11.03 -20.83
CA GLY A 86 10.99 -11.50 -20.24
C GLY A 86 10.94 -11.58 -18.72
N GLU A 87 12.08 -11.37 -18.06
CA GLU A 87 12.22 -11.48 -16.62
C GLU A 87 13.15 -10.39 -16.07
N SER A 88 12.67 -9.61 -15.12
CA SER A 88 13.47 -8.66 -14.36
C SER A 88 14.44 -9.39 -13.44
N LYS A 89 15.67 -8.89 -13.36
CA LYS A 89 16.67 -9.33 -12.36
C LYS A 89 16.76 -8.29 -11.26
N ARG A 90 15.64 -8.04 -10.58
CA ARG A 90 15.59 -7.08 -9.49
C ARG A 90 16.44 -7.57 -8.31
N PRO A 91 17.37 -6.74 -7.78
CA PRO A 91 18.13 -7.10 -6.60
C PRO A 91 17.19 -7.27 -5.40
N ARG A 92 17.61 -8.12 -4.47
CA ARG A 92 16.92 -8.29 -3.19
C ARG A 92 17.31 -7.17 -2.23
N PRO A 93 16.49 -6.88 -1.20
CA PRO A 93 16.89 -6.00 -0.11
C PRO A 93 18.25 -6.37 0.45
N ARG A 94 19.08 -5.38 0.75
CA ARG A 94 20.45 -5.56 1.25
C ARG A 94 20.51 -6.40 2.53
N ASP A 95 19.49 -6.34 3.36
CA ASP A 95 19.34 -7.19 4.55
C ASP A 95 19.55 -8.68 4.25
N TYR A 96 19.09 -9.18 3.10
CA TYR A 96 19.29 -10.59 2.73
C TYR A 96 20.73 -10.93 2.35
N THR A 97 21.52 -9.94 1.94
CA THR A 97 22.96 -10.09 1.70
C THR A 97 23.73 -10.11 3.01
N ASP A 98 23.37 -9.19 3.93
CA ASP A 98 24.05 -9.06 5.21
C ASP A 98 23.63 -10.16 6.21
N PHE A 99 22.44 -10.75 6.03
CA PHE A 99 21.89 -11.84 6.86
C PHE A 99 21.51 -13.07 6.02
N PRO A 100 22.48 -13.85 5.50
CA PRO A 100 22.20 -14.95 4.56
C PRO A 100 21.37 -16.09 5.17
N SER A 101 21.39 -16.27 6.50
CA SER A 101 20.51 -17.23 7.17
C SER A 101 19.03 -16.85 7.11
N LEU A 102 18.71 -15.55 7.07
CA LEU A 102 17.36 -15.06 6.83
C LEU A 102 16.91 -15.39 5.40
N LEU A 103 17.80 -15.15 4.41
CA LEU A 103 17.52 -15.49 3.02
C LEU A 103 17.20 -16.99 2.86
N ALA A 104 17.92 -17.87 3.56
CA ALA A 104 17.73 -19.33 3.50
C ALA A 104 16.34 -19.78 4.01
N GLN A 105 15.63 -18.96 4.80
CA GLN A 105 14.31 -19.28 5.32
C GLN A 105 13.18 -18.98 4.32
N LEU A 106 13.40 -18.11 3.32
CA LEU A 106 12.35 -17.66 2.41
C LEU A 106 11.61 -18.79 1.66
N PRO A 107 12.30 -19.82 1.11
CA PRO A 107 11.62 -20.92 0.41
C PRO A 107 10.69 -21.72 1.34
N HIS A 108 11.03 -21.83 2.62
CA HIS A 108 10.21 -22.53 3.62
C HIS A 108 9.00 -21.69 4.05
N ARG A 109 9.17 -20.36 4.16
CA ARG A 109 8.07 -19.46 4.53
C ARG A 109 7.07 -19.28 3.39
N TYR A 110 7.53 -19.23 2.16
CA TYR A 110 6.73 -18.96 0.97
C TYR A 110 6.98 -20.02 -0.10
N PRO A 111 6.48 -21.23 0.09
CA PRO A 111 6.74 -22.35 -0.84
C PRO A 111 6.11 -22.10 -2.22
N ARG A 112 5.04 -21.33 -2.27
CA ARG A 112 4.36 -20.92 -3.51
C ARG A 112 3.77 -19.52 -3.33
N ARG A 113 4.28 -18.57 -4.10
CA ARG A 113 3.83 -17.16 -4.08
C ARG A 113 3.94 -16.54 -5.46
N ALA A 114 3.25 -15.42 -5.63
CA ALA A 114 3.37 -14.55 -6.80
C ALA A 114 4.82 -14.09 -7.05
N LYS A 115 5.12 -13.74 -8.30
CA LYS A 115 6.44 -13.24 -8.72
C LYS A 115 6.72 -11.90 -8.08
N VAL A 116 7.88 -11.78 -7.42
CA VAL A 116 8.29 -10.55 -6.73
C VAL A 116 9.62 -10.02 -7.29
N SER A 117 10.64 -10.89 -7.37
CA SER A 117 11.99 -10.49 -7.83
C SER A 117 12.22 -10.79 -9.31
N ASN A 118 11.36 -11.56 -9.92
CA ASN A 118 11.44 -12.02 -11.31
C ASN A 118 10.17 -11.66 -12.10
N ALA A 119 9.56 -10.52 -11.77
CA ALA A 119 8.48 -9.94 -12.55
C ALA A 119 8.94 -9.64 -13.99
N PRO A 120 8.03 -9.47 -14.97
CA PRO A 120 8.42 -9.04 -16.30
C PRO A 120 9.22 -7.74 -16.31
N GLN A 121 9.93 -7.44 -17.40
CA GLN A 121 10.60 -6.16 -17.62
C GLN A 121 9.95 -5.41 -18.79
N ALA A 122 10.15 -4.09 -18.88
CA ALA A 122 9.71 -3.30 -20.05
C ALA A 122 10.64 -3.60 -21.24
N ILE A 123 10.12 -4.31 -22.25
CA ILE A 123 10.85 -4.69 -23.48
C ILE A 123 10.37 -3.94 -24.71
N ALA A 124 9.31 -3.15 -24.59
CA ALA A 124 8.74 -2.29 -25.61
C ALA A 124 8.07 -1.09 -24.95
N GLU A 125 7.52 -0.17 -25.76
CA GLU A 125 6.73 0.95 -25.27
C GLU A 125 5.55 0.45 -24.40
N VAL A 126 5.45 0.95 -23.16
CA VAL A 126 4.35 0.60 -22.27
C VAL A 126 3.07 1.31 -22.70
N ARG A 127 1.95 0.59 -22.72
CA ARG A 127 0.63 1.13 -23.11
C ARG A 127 -0.49 0.50 -22.29
N TYR A 128 -1.33 1.32 -21.73
CA TYR A 128 -2.54 0.89 -21.02
C TYR A 128 -3.74 1.13 -21.95
N GLU A 129 -4.06 0.14 -22.77
CA GLU A 129 -5.11 0.23 -23.79
C GLU A 129 -6.48 -0.27 -23.29
N ASP A 130 -6.47 -1.33 -22.48
CA ASP A 130 -7.71 -1.93 -21.95
C ASP A 130 -7.87 -1.68 -20.44
N LEU A 131 -8.79 -0.80 -20.07
CA LEU A 131 -9.18 -0.52 -18.69
C LEU A 131 -10.21 -1.50 -18.11
N GLY A 132 -10.72 -2.46 -18.91
CA GLY A 132 -11.74 -3.42 -18.51
C GLY A 132 -11.47 -4.12 -17.18
N PRO A 133 -10.25 -4.64 -16.92
CA PRO A 133 -9.93 -5.26 -15.63
C PRO A 133 -10.07 -4.30 -14.44
N ALA A 134 -9.64 -3.04 -14.58
CA ALA A 134 -9.77 -2.03 -13.54
C ALA A 134 -11.24 -1.60 -13.33
N GLU A 135 -12.01 -1.51 -14.41
CA GLU A 135 -13.47 -1.27 -14.36
C GLU A 135 -14.21 -2.40 -13.65
N ASP A 136 -13.80 -3.65 -13.91
CA ASP A 136 -14.34 -4.84 -13.27
C ASP A 136 -14.08 -4.83 -11.75
N GLU A 137 -12.88 -4.48 -11.29
CA GLU A 137 -12.58 -4.31 -9.86
C GLU A 137 -13.47 -3.24 -9.21
N CYS A 138 -13.57 -2.06 -9.82
CA CYS A 138 -14.46 -1.00 -9.35
C CYS A 138 -15.91 -1.47 -9.27
N ARG A 139 -16.37 -2.26 -10.25
CA ARG A 139 -17.73 -2.81 -10.29
C ARG A 139 -17.95 -3.85 -9.18
N MET A 140 -17.00 -4.78 -8.99
CA MET A 140 -17.06 -5.78 -7.91
C MET A 140 -17.17 -5.11 -6.55
N PHE A 141 -16.35 -4.09 -6.30
CA PHE A 141 -16.38 -3.36 -5.04
C PHE A 141 -17.70 -2.61 -4.84
N ARG A 142 -18.21 -1.89 -5.84
CA ARG A 142 -19.54 -1.25 -5.77
C ARG A 142 -20.65 -2.26 -5.49
N ALA A 143 -20.60 -3.43 -6.13
CA ALA A 143 -21.58 -4.49 -5.90
C ALA A 143 -21.52 -5.05 -4.47
N ALA A 144 -20.33 -5.18 -3.89
CA ALA A 144 -20.16 -5.58 -2.49
C ALA A 144 -20.71 -4.53 -1.52
N LEU A 145 -20.38 -3.26 -1.72
CA LEU A 145 -20.88 -2.13 -0.93
C LEU A 145 -22.41 -2.03 -0.96
N GLY A 146 -23.03 -2.27 -2.11
CA GLY A 146 -24.49 -2.25 -2.27
C GLY A 146 -25.23 -3.35 -1.53
N LYS A 147 -24.52 -4.35 -0.98
CA LYS A 147 -25.11 -5.45 -0.18
C LYS A 147 -24.96 -5.25 1.32
N LEU A 148 -24.21 -4.23 1.74
CA LEU A 148 -24.03 -3.94 3.17
C LEU A 148 -25.33 -3.42 3.81
N PRO A 149 -25.59 -3.76 5.08
CA PRO A 149 -26.74 -3.24 5.82
C PRO A 149 -26.63 -1.73 6.11
N SER A 150 -25.40 -1.20 6.13
CA SER A 150 -25.12 0.22 6.31
C SER A 150 -23.87 0.60 5.50
N ALA A 151 -23.85 1.81 4.95
CA ALA A 151 -22.70 2.29 4.20
C ALA A 151 -21.50 2.58 5.13
N PRO A 152 -20.25 2.28 4.71
CA PRO A 152 -19.06 2.76 5.39
C PRO A 152 -18.98 4.28 5.33
N LEU A 153 -18.16 4.89 6.20
CA LEU A 153 -17.99 6.36 6.23
C LEU A 153 -17.34 6.89 4.95
N ALA A 154 -16.41 6.14 4.38
CA ALA A 154 -15.80 6.40 3.08
C ALA A 154 -15.21 5.09 2.51
N THR A 155 -14.81 5.15 1.24
CA THR A 155 -14.23 4.03 0.50
C THR A 155 -13.00 4.46 -0.27
N PHE A 156 -12.03 3.55 -0.41
CA PHE A 156 -10.83 3.78 -1.22
C PHE A 156 -10.49 2.58 -2.08
N MET A 157 -9.71 2.79 -3.11
CA MET A 157 -9.05 1.75 -3.89
C MET A 157 -7.59 2.12 -4.13
N THR A 158 -6.74 1.11 -4.21
CA THR A 158 -5.29 1.27 -4.37
C THR A 158 -4.88 1.25 -5.83
N ALA A 159 -3.73 1.86 -6.13
CA ALA A 159 -3.01 1.69 -7.39
C ALA A 159 -1.50 1.86 -7.15
N ALA A 160 -0.68 1.16 -7.94
CA ALA A 160 0.77 1.26 -7.86
C ALA A 160 1.28 2.61 -8.36
N SER A 161 2.32 3.18 -7.71
CA SER A 161 3.02 4.37 -8.23
C SER A 161 3.81 4.05 -9.51
N PRO A 162 4.07 5.03 -10.39
CA PRO A 162 4.96 4.83 -11.53
C PRO A 162 6.36 4.36 -11.11
N GLY A 163 6.84 4.87 -9.97
CA GLY A 163 8.16 4.52 -9.43
C GLY A 163 8.25 3.07 -9.00
N ILE A 164 7.26 2.53 -8.25
CA ILE A 164 7.30 1.12 -7.84
C ILE A 164 7.13 0.17 -9.03
N ILE A 165 6.34 0.57 -10.04
CA ILE A 165 6.24 -0.20 -11.28
C ILE A 165 7.62 -0.28 -11.95
N ALA A 166 8.31 0.86 -12.11
CA ALA A 166 9.60 0.94 -12.77
C ALA A 166 10.73 0.21 -12.02
N THR A 167 10.69 0.19 -10.68
CA THR A 167 11.70 -0.48 -9.86
C THR A 167 11.42 -1.97 -9.66
N THR A 168 10.20 -2.42 -9.92
CA THR A 168 9.82 -3.85 -9.90
C THR A 168 9.99 -4.49 -11.27
N MET A 169 9.46 -3.85 -12.31
CA MET A 169 9.53 -4.27 -13.70
C MET A 169 10.60 -3.44 -14.42
N LEU A 170 11.85 -3.92 -14.42
CA LEU A 170 13.02 -3.14 -14.80
C LEU A 170 12.98 -2.71 -16.28
N ASN A 171 13.63 -1.60 -16.56
CA ASN A 171 13.73 -1.03 -17.90
C ASN A 171 14.71 -1.83 -18.78
N ALA A 172 14.24 -2.30 -19.94
CA ALA A 172 15.06 -2.89 -21.01
C ALA A 172 14.75 -2.27 -22.40
N HIS A 173 13.99 -1.16 -22.43
CA HIS A 173 13.56 -0.53 -23.68
C HIS A 173 13.86 0.97 -23.75
N TYR A 174 13.63 1.71 -22.69
CA TYR A 174 13.77 3.18 -22.68
C TYR A 174 15.22 3.60 -22.45
N ASP A 175 15.60 4.77 -22.96
CA ASP A 175 16.98 5.30 -22.90
C ASP A 175 17.44 5.60 -21.44
N SER A 176 16.50 5.86 -20.53
CA SER A 176 16.80 6.16 -19.13
C SER A 176 15.72 5.70 -18.18
N HIS A 177 16.06 5.58 -16.88
CA HIS A 177 15.08 5.32 -15.82
C HIS A 177 14.01 6.42 -15.76
N GLU A 178 14.40 7.67 -15.87
CA GLU A 178 13.49 8.82 -15.90
C GLU A 178 12.48 8.72 -17.06
N ALA A 179 12.96 8.50 -18.30
CA ALA A 179 12.08 8.35 -19.45
C ALA A 179 11.04 7.24 -19.26
N TYR A 180 11.45 6.12 -18.65
CA TYR A 180 10.57 5.00 -18.35
C TYR A 180 9.53 5.34 -17.26
N VAL A 181 9.94 5.95 -16.15
CA VAL A 181 9.02 6.35 -15.08
C VAL A 181 7.96 7.32 -15.58
N PHE A 182 8.33 8.32 -16.41
CA PHE A 182 7.38 9.25 -17.01
C PHE A 182 6.47 8.60 -18.06
N ALA A 183 6.95 7.61 -18.82
CA ALA A 183 6.10 6.82 -19.71
C ALA A 183 5.04 6.05 -18.92
N LEU A 184 5.44 5.38 -17.84
CA LEU A 184 4.51 4.70 -16.93
C LEU A 184 3.50 5.67 -16.30
N ALA A 185 3.95 6.86 -15.88
CA ALA A 185 3.11 7.88 -15.27
C ALA A 185 1.95 8.29 -16.20
N ARG A 186 2.24 8.52 -17.48
CA ARG A 186 1.22 8.85 -18.49
C ARG A 186 0.19 7.73 -18.69
N GLU A 187 0.64 6.50 -18.66
CA GLU A 187 -0.22 5.35 -18.91
C GLU A 187 -1.06 4.97 -17.69
N ILE A 188 -0.46 4.89 -16.49
CA ILE A 188 -1.20 4.54 -15.26
C ILE A 188 -2.19 5.63 -14.84
N ALA A 189 -1.99 6.87 -15.26
CA ALA A 189 -2.93 7.96 -15.02
C ALA A 189 -4.36 7.66 -15.50
N LYS A 190 -4.52 6.77 -16.49
CA LYS A 190 -5.83 6.31 -16.98
C LYS A 190 -6.57 5.53 -15.89
N GLU A 191 -5.88 4.60 -15.20
CA GLU A 191 -6.43 3.85 -14.07
C GLU A 191 -6.71 4.76 -12.87
N TYR A 192 -5.81 5.70 -12.57
CA TYR A 192 -6.01 6.67 -11.48
C TYR A 192 -7.29 7.48 -11.65
N ARG A 193 -7.54 8.00 -12.86
CA ARG A 193 -8.76 8.75 -13.16
C ARG A 193 -10.01 7.87 -13.07
N LEU A 194 -9.90 6.60 -13.47
CA LEU A 194 -11.00 5.63 -13.37
C LEU A 194 -11.38 5.41 -11.90
N ILE A 195 -10.42 5.10 -11.04
CA ILE A 195 -10.64 4.85 -9.61
C ILE A 195 -11.17 6.13 -8.93
N ALA A 196 -10.55 7.29 -9.21
CA ALA A 196 -10.90 8.55 -8.56
C ALA A 196 -12.29 9.09 -8.92
N ARG A 197 -12.99 8.52 -9.90
CA ARG A 197 -14.41 8.88 -10.17
C ARG A 197 -15.31 8.54 -8.98
N ASP A 198 -15.11 7.37 -8.38
CA ASP A 198 -16.03 6.82 -7.38
C ASP A 198 -15.42 6.71 -5.99
N PHE A 199 -14.10 6.47 -5.90
CA PHE A 199 -13.40 6.14 -4.67
C PHE A 199 -12.31 7.16 -4.33
N ILE A 200 -11.84 7.18 -3.09
CA ILE A 200 -10.55 7.79 -2.76
C ILE A 200 -9.49 6.92 -3.42
N LEU A 201 -8.59 7.54 -4.17
CA LEU A 201 -7.44 6.88 -4.77
C LEU A 201 -6.31 6.79 -3.76
N GLN A 202 -5.83 5.58 -3.44
CA GLN A 202 -4.55 5.43 -2.74
C GLN A 202 -3.46 5.07 -3.75
N ILE A 203 -2.34 5.76 -3.68
CA ILE A 203 -1.14 5.41 -4.41
C ILE A 203 -0.17 4.70 -3.47
N ASP A 204 0.19 3.46 -3.82
CA ASP A 204 1.20 2.71 -3.10
C ASP A 204 2.57 2.98 -3.72
N ALA A 205 3.42 3.68 -2.96
CA ALA A 205 4.70 4.19 -3.42
C ALA A 205 5.87 3.80 -2.47
N PRO A 206 6.11 2.51 -2.21
CA PRO A 206 7.27 2.09 -1.44
C PRO A 206 8.59 2.39 -2.15
N ASP A 207 8.59 2.68 -3.44
CA ASP A 207 9.75 3.17 -4.19
C ASP A 207 10.39 4.42 -3.57
N LEU A 208 9.63 5.21 -2.84
CA LEU A 208 10.08 6.43 -2.18
C LEU A 208 10.88 6.17 -0.88
N ALA A 209 10.91 4.91 -0.39
CA ALA A 209 11.63 4.52 0.81
C ALA A 209 12.36 3.17 0.65
N LEU A 210 11.64 2.08 0.35
CA LEU A 210 12.19 0.71 0.21
C LEU A 210 13.38 0.63 -0.76
N GLU A 211 13.30 1.36 -1.88
CA GLU A 211 14.28 1.18 -2.96
C GLU A 211 15.69 1.67 -2.60
N ARG A 212 15.84 2.45 -1.53
CA ARG A 212 17.15 2.78 -0.95
C ARG A 212 17.88 1.54 -0.47
N ALA A 213 17.16 0.57 0.07
CA ALA A 213 17.72 -0.70 0.55
C ALA A 213 17.69 -1.82 -0.52
N THR A 214 17.10 -1.57 -1.70
CA THR A 214 16.89 -2.56 -2.76
C THR A 214 17.61 -2.17 -4.06
N LEU A 215 16.92 -1.54 -4.99
CA LEU A 215 17.47 -1.23 -6.33
C LEU A 215 18.59 -0.18 -6.27
N PHE A 216 18.49 0.78 -5.35
CA PHE A 216 19.46 1.88 -5.20
C PHE A 216 20.36 1.71 -3.97
N GLN A 217 20.64 0.47 -3.55
CA GLN A 217 21.42 0.18 -2.36
C GLN A 217 22.89 0.63 -2.43
N ASP A 218 23.40 0.91 -3.62
CA ASP A 218 24.74 1.48 -3.89
C ASP A 218 24.78 3.01 -3.85
N LYS A 219 23.64 3.68 -3.82
CA LYS A 219 23.53 5.14 -3.80
C LYS A 219 23.67 5.71 -2.38
N SER A 220 24.18 6.91 -2.28
CA SER A 220 24.06 7.71 -1.05
C SER A 220 22.61 8.11 -0.79
N VAL A 221 22.27 8.49 0.43
CA VAL A 221 20.95 9.04 0.77
C VAL A 221 20.61 10.25 -0.10
N ALA A 222 21.55 11.17 -0.31
CA ALA A 222 21.32 12.36 -1.13
C ALA A 222 21.05 12.05 -2.61
N GLU A 223 21.69 11.03 -3.18
CA GLU A 223 21.40 10.56 -4.54
C GLU A 223 20.02 9.88 -4.61
N PHE A 224 19.68 9.06 -3.60
CA PHE A 224 18.38 8.43 -3.52
C PHE A 224 17.24 9.45 -3.41
N VAL A 225 17.41 10.49 -2.60
CA VAL A 225 16.44 11.59 -2.47
C VAL A 225 16.15 12.24 -3.82
N LYS A 226 17.16 12.49 -4.65
CA LYS A 226 16.95 13.02 -6.01
C LYS A 226 16.17 12.09 -6.91
N ILE A 227 16.38 10.78 -6.79
CA ILE A 227 15.59 9.78 -7.52
C ILE A 227 14.15 9.81 -7.05
N ALA A 228 13.92 9.85 -5.74
CA ALA A 228 12.59 9.93 -5.15
C ALA A 228 11.86 11.26 -5.54
N GLU A 229 12.57 12.38 -5.63
CA GLU A 229 12.05 13.65 -6.15
C GLU A 229 11.58 13.52 -7.61
N MET A 230 12.34 12.83 -8.44
CA MET A 230 11.97 12.56 -9.85
C MET A 230 10.74 11.63 -9.90
N HIS A 231 10.65 10.59 -9.04
CA HIS A 231 9.48 9.74 -8.94
C HIS A 231 8.22 10.54 -8.52
N ILE A 232 8.35 11.47 -7.56
CA ILE A 232 7.25 12.38 -7.17
C ILE A 232 6.85 13.30 -8.31
N ALA A 233 7.81 13.82 -9.09
CA ALA A 233 7.49 14.64 -10.26
C ALA A 233 6.65 13.88 -11.29
N ALA A 234 7.02 12.66 -11.62
CA ALA A 234 6.26 11.77 -12.51
C ALA A 234 4.90 11.39 -11.92
N LEU A 235 4.82 11.09 -10.62
CA LEU A 235 3.56 10.83 -9.95
C LEU A 235 2.63 12.05 -10.01
N ASN A 236 3.14 13.25 -9.76
CA ASN A 236 2.37 14.49 -9.85
C ASN A 236 1.83 14.76 -11.25
N GLU A 237 2.54 14.34 -12.31
CA GLU A 237 2.04 14.36 -13.70
C GLU A 237 0.87 13.40 -13.86
N ALA A 238 1.00 12.17 -13.36
CA ALA A 238 -0.06 11.15 -13.44
C ALA A 238 -1.34 11.56 -12.68
N LEU A 239 -1.20 12.30 -11.57
CA LEU A 239 -2.30 12.78 -10.74
C LEU A 239 -2.99 14.04 -11.27
N ALA A 240 -2.51 14.61 -12.37
CA ALA A 240 -3.05 15.85 -12.92
C ALA A 240 -4.56 15.73 -13.20
N GLY A 241 -5.32 16.72 -12.68
CA GLY A 241 -6.78 16.78 -12.82
C GLY A 241 -7.58 16.02 -11.76
N ILE A 242 -6.92 15.29 -10.84
CA ILE A 242 -7.59 14.66 -9.70
C ILE A 242 -7.43 15.58 -8.47
N PRO A 243 -8.53 15.96 -7.80
CA PRO A 243 -8.44 16.80 -6.60
C PRO A 243 -7.62 16.09 -5.50
N ARG A 244 -6.68 16.82 -4.88
CA ARG A 244 -5.77 16.26 -3.88
C ARG A 244 -6.47 15.60 -2.69
N GLU A 245 -7.61 16.14 -2.29
CA GLU A 245 -8.44 15.61 -1.20
C GLU A 245 -9.10 14.26 -1.53
N ARG A 246 -8.98 13.79 -2.76
CA ARG A 246 -9.38 12.45 -3.20
C ARG A 246 -8.22 11.47 -3.31
N ILE A 247 -7.00 11.89 -2.94
CA ILE A 247 -5.79 11.09 -3.10
C ILE A 247 -5.09 10.94 -1.75
N ARG A 248 -4.67 9.72 -1.42
CA ARG A 248 -3.77 9.42 -0.31
C ARG A 248 -2.55 8.67 -0.84
N LEU A 249 -1.37 8.96 -0.30
CA LEU A 249 -0.11 8.34 -0.66
C LEU A 249 0.31 7.42 0.47
N HIS A 250 0.53 6.14 0.18
CA HIS A 250 1.14 5.20 1.10
C HIS A 250 2.62 5.03 0.75
N CYS A 251 3.49 5.26 1.74
CA CYS A 251 4.92 5.03 1.67
C CYS A 251 5.34 4.10 2.80
N CYS A 252 6.06 3.04 2.47
CA CYS A 252 6.60 2.09 3.43
C CYS A 252 8.01 1.65 3.04
N TRP A 253 8.72 1.04 3.99
CA TRP A 253 10.06 0.51 3.77
C TRP A 253 10.08 -0.97 3.35
N GLY A 254 8.92 -1.49 2.99
CA GLY A 254 8.75 -2.86 2.52
C GLY A 254 8.06 -3.77 3.54
N ASN A 255 7.07 -4.51 3.05
CA ASN A 255 6.26 -5.42 3.87
C ASN A 255 6.91 -6.81 3.93
N TYR A 256 8.12 -6.90 4.47
CA TYR A 256 8.81 -8.16 4.73
C TYR A 256 9.30 -8.21 6.17
N ASP A 257 9.32 -9.40 6.74
CA ASP A 257 9.83 -9.66 8.09
C ASP A 257 11.36 -9.77 8.03
N GLY A 258 12.02 -8.63 8.17
CA GLY A 258 13.47 -8.50 8.07
C GLY A 258 14.06 -7.48 9.04
N PRO A 259 15.41 -7.37 9.09
CA PRO A 259 16.11 -6.45 9.97
C PRO A 259 15.86 -4.97 9.73
N HIS A 260 15.61 -4.56 8.47
CA HIS A 260 15.34 -3.17 8.09
C HIS A 260 16.43 -2.17 8.54
N ILE A 261 17.71 -2.61 8.57
CA ILE A 261 18.82 -1.77 9.08
C ILE A 261 19.36 -0.78 8.04
N HIS A 262 18.95 -0.93 6.79
CA HIS A 262 19.38 -0.09 5.66
C HIS A 262 18.32 0.91 5.21
N ASP A 263 17.22 1.00 5.93
CA ASP A 263 16.12 1.88 5.61
C ASP A 263 16.54 3.35 5.66
N VAL A 264 16.07 4.14 4.70
CA VAL A 264 16.29 5.59 4.70
C VAL A 264 15.48 6.22 5.83
N PRO A 265 16.04 7.15 6.63
CA PRO A 265 15.30 7.86 7.67
C PRO A 265 14.14 8.67 7.09
N LEU A 266 12.99 8.70 7.80
CA LEU A 266 11.85 9.52 7.40
C LEU A 266 12.23 11.00 7.27
N ALA A 267 13.11 11.50 8.12
CA ALA A 267 13.56 12.89 8.09
C ALA A 267 14.17 13.29 6.72
N ASP A 268 14.81 12.35 6.02
CA ASP A 268 15.45 12.62 4.73
C ASP A 268 14.46 12.61 3.57
N ILE A 269 13.38 11.81 3.67
CA ILE A 269 12.37 11.66 2.60
C ILE A 269 11.09 12.45 2.86
N LEU A 270 10.82 12.91 4.07
CA LEU A 270 9.60 13.66 4.38
C LEU A 270 9.40 14.91 3.50
N PRO A 271 10.43 15.72 3.16
CA PRO A 271 10.30 16.82 2.22
C PRO A 271 9.85 16.35 0.83
N VAL A 272 10.33 15.18 0.38
CA VAL A 272 9.94 14.56 -0.90
C VAL A 272 8.47 14.15 -0.86
N LEU A 273 8.04 13.43 0.21
CA LEU A 273 6.66 12.98 0.38
C LEU A 273 5.67 14.15 0.41
N THR A 274 6.05 15.25 1.07
CA THR A 274 5.19 16.46 1.12
C THR A 274 5.15 17.24 -0.20
N GLY A 275 6.06 16.95 -1.13
CA GLY A 275 6.02 17.45 -2.52
C GLY A 275 4.95 16.77 -3.40
N ALA A 276 4.36 15.66 -2.95
CA ALA A 276 3.28 14.98 -3.65
C ALA A 276 1.98 15.78 -3.61
N LYS A 277 1.26 15.86 -4.73
CA LYS A 277 -0.05 16.54 -4.84
C LYS A 277 -1.19 15.66 -4.31
N VAL A 278 -1.09 15.26 -3.05
CA VAL A 278 -2.04 14.39 -2.36
C VAL A 278 -2.58 15.06 -1.09
N GLY A 279 -3.70 14.59 -0.57
CA GLY A 279 -4.33 15.13 0.63
C GLY A 279 -4.02 14.35 1.90
N ALA A 280 -3.36 13.18 1.81
CA ALA A 280 -3.00 12.40 2.98
C ALA A 280 -1.73 11.57 2.75
N LEU A 281 -0.98 11.35 3.83
CA LEU A 281 0.15 10.43 3.87
C LEU A 281 -0.16 9.26 4.81
N SER A 282 0.05 8.03 4.34
CA SER A 282 0.01 6.80 5.14
C SER A 282 1.44 6.29 5.29
N ILE A 283 1.93 6.20 6.52
CA ILE A 283 3.34 5.92 6.83
C ILE A 283 3.42 4.94 8.00
N GLU A 284 4.39 4.02 7.97
CA GLU A 284 4.66 3.04 9.03
C GLU A 284 5.17 3.72 10.31
N PHE A 285 4.56 3.38 11.46
CA PHE A 285 5.02 3.81 12.79
C PHE A 285 4.76 2.77 13.88
N ALA A 286 4.15 1.62 13.56
CA ALA A 286 3.86 0.60 14.55
C ALA A 286 5.04 -0.35 14.80
N ASN A 287 5.88 -0.59 13.79
CA ASN A 287 7.00 -1.49 13.92
C ASN A 287 8.18 -0.83 14.67
N PRO A 288 9.03 -1.61 15.35
CA PRO A 288 10.11 -1.08 16.21
C PRO A 288 11.19 -0.29 15.45
N ARG A 289 11.29 -0.42 14.12
CA ARG A 289 12.28 0.30 13.32
C ARG A 289 11.87 1.76 13.06
N HIS A 290 10.56 2.03 12.97
CA HIS A 290 10.03 3.33 12.54
C HIS A 290 9.22 4.05 13.63
N GLN A 291 8.90 3.40 14.76
CA GLN A 291 8.13 4.01 15.85
C GLN A 291 8.76 5.32 16.38
N HIS A 292 10.08 5.46 16.36
CA HIS A 292 10.79 6.67 16.81
C HIS A 292 10.65 7.86 15.83
N GLU A 293 10.19 7.63 14.60
CA GLU A 293 10.22 8.62 13.51
C GLU A 293 9.13 9.71 13.63
N TYR A 294 8.21 9.62 14.60
CA TYR A 294 7.36 10.75 14.96
C TYR A 294 8.18 12.03 15.32
N ALA A 295 9.42 11.88 15.76
CA ALA A 295 10.33 12.99 15.98
C ALA A 295 10.60 13.81 14.70
N ALA A 296 10.65 13.16 13.53
CA ALA A 296 10.81 13.85 12.25
C ALA A 296 9.59 14.72 11.91
N LEU A 297 8.37 14.20 12.15
CA LEU A 297 7.13 14.96 11.95
C LEU A 297 7.02 16.15 12.91
N LYS A 298 7.39 15.99 14.19
CA LYS A 298 7.42 17.08 15.18
C LYS A 298 8.37 18.21 14.76
N LYS A 299 9.53 17.85 14.19
CA LYS A 299 10.55 18.83 13.76
C LYS A 299 10.17 19.55 12.46
N ALA A 300 9.73 18.80 11.43
CA ALA A 300 9.49 19.34 10.10
C ALA A 300 8.09 19.94 9.92
N ARG A 301 7.13 19.61 10.79
CA ARG A 301 5.70 19.93 10.71
C ARG A 301 5.06 19.47 9.37
N LEU A 302 4.12 18.56 9.46
CA LEU A 302 3.32 18.17 8.30
C LEU A 302 2.45 19.36 7.84
N PRO A 303 2.52 19.80 6.56
CA PRO A 303 1.72 20.92 6.07
C PRO A 303 0.22 20.72 6.36
N ASP A 304 -0.50 21.83 6.61
CA ASP A 304 -1.89 21.81 7.12
C ASP A 304 -2.89 21.14 6.17
N GLU A 305 -2.56 21.11 4.91
CA GLU A 305 -3.38 20.45 3.89
C GLU A 305 -3.30 18.91 3.88
N PHE A 306 -2.35 18.30 4.62
CA PHE A 306 -2.23 16.85 4.71
C PHE A 306 -2.94 16.27 5.93
N LEU A 307 -3.62 15.15 5.73
CA LEU A 307 -3.96 14.23 6.79
C LEU A 307 -2.80 13.25 6.99
N LEU A 308 -2.61 12.78 8.22
CA LEU A 308 -1.72 11.66 8.53
C LEU A 308 -2.55 10.41 8.81
N LEU A 309 -2.19 9.32 8.13
CA LEU A 309 -2.68 7.97 8.36
C LEU A 309 -1.53 7.14 8.97
N PRO A 310 -1.22 7.32 10.26
CA PRO A 310 -0.11 6.60 10.87
C PRO A 310 -0.43 5.11 10.98
N GLY A 311 0.53 4.25 10.65
CA GLY A 311 0.49 2.85 11.03
C GLY A 311 0.55 2.74 12.54
N VAL A 312 -0.51 2.24 13.16
CA VAL A 312 -0.59 1.98 14.61
C VAL A 312 -0.75 0.49 14.91
N ILE A 313 -0.86 -0.31 13.84
CA ILE A 313 -0.93 -1.77 13.84
C ILE A 313 0.20 -2.31 12.96
N ASP A 314 1.05 -3.18 13.51
CA ASP A 314 2.06 -3.91 12.75
C ASP A 314 1.41 -5.00 11.88
N THR A 315 1.89 -5.16 10.66
CA THR A 315 1.35 -6.12 9.68
C THR A 315 2.28 -7.32 9.40
N LYS A 316 3.37 -7.42 10.15
CA LYS A 316 4.40 -8.44 9.94
C LYS A 316 4.40 -9.55 10.99
N THR A 317 3.66 -9.37 12.10
CA THR A 317 3.63 -10.31 13.23
C THR A 317 2.21 -10.74 13.60
N ASN A 318 2.09 -11.93 14.22
CA ASN A 318 0.82 -12.43 14.73
C ASN A 318 0.48 -11.93 16.16
N PHE A 319 1.26 -11.02 16.74
CA PHE A 319 0.87 -10.35 17.97
C PHE A 319 -0.32 -9.41 17.68
N VAL A 320 -1.40 -9.57 18.44
CA VAL A 320 -2.50 -8.59 18.45
C VAL A 320 -2.12 -7.52 19.48
N GLU A 321 -2.02 -6.29 19.06
CA GLU A 321 -1.68 -5.14 19.90
C GLU A 321 -2.74 -4.95 21.01
N HIS A 322 -2.31 -4.57 22.21
CA HIS A 322 -3.24 -4.15 23.23
C HIS A 322 -3.87 -2.79 22.86
N PRO A 323 -5.19 -2.57 23.02
CA PRO A 323 -5.85 -1.30 22.64
C PRO A 323 -5.19 -0.05 23.24
N GLU A 324 -4.65 -0.12 24.46
CA GLU A 324 -3.91 0.99 25.07
C GLU A 324 -2.61 1.33 24.33
N VAL A 325 -1.90 0.33 23.76
CA VAL A 325 -0.71 0.56 22.94
C VAL A 325 -1.11 1.31 21.67
N VAL A 326 -2.18 0.89 21.03
CA VAL A 326 -2.72 1.55 19.83
C VAL A 326 -3.16 2.99 20.16
N ALA A 327 -3.87 3.19 21.26
CA ALA A 327 -4.30 4.52 21.71
C ALA A 327 -3.10 5.45 21.98
N ASN A 328 -2.02 4.94 22.58
CA ASN A 328 -0.81 5.72 22.85
C ASN A 328 -0.11 6.13 21.54
N ARG A 329 0.01 5.23 20.56
CA ARG A 329 0.53 5.52 19.21
C ARG A 329 -0.31 6.60 18.49
N ILE A 330 -1.64 6.53 18.59
CA ILE A 330 -2.54 7.55 18.03
C ILE A 330 -2.32 8.90 18.70
N CYS A 331 -2.23 8.94 20.04
CA CYS A 331 -1.97 10.20 20.77
C CYS A 331 -0.59 10.80 20.41
N GLU A 332 0.43 9.97 20.21
CA GLU A 332 1.75 10.43 19.76
C GLU A 332 1.70 11.01 18.34
N ALA A 333 0.94 10.38 17.43
CA ALA A 333 0.69 10.91 16.09
C ALA A 333 -0.03 12.27 16.13
N VAL A 334 -1.04 12.40 16.99
CA VAL A 334 -1.77 13.67 17.20
C VAL A 334 -0.84 14.75 17.73
N ASP A 335 0.01 14.43 18.71
CA ASP A 335 1.02 15.37 19.23
C ASP A 335 2.02 15.79 18.14
N ALA A 336 2.43 14.86 17.27
CA ALA A 336 3.35 15.16 16.18
C ALA A 336 2.73 16.05 15.09
N VAL A 337 1.44 15.88 14.79
CA VAL A 337 0.70 16.68 13.79
C VAL A 337 0.20 18.01 14.36
N GLY A 338 -0.11 18.05 15.67
CA GLY A 338 -0.66 19.21 16.36
C GLY A 338 -2.16 19.43 16.18
N ASP A 339 -2.86 18.57 15.43
CA ASP A 339 -4.31 18.64 15.19
C ASP A 339 -4.91 17.22 15.10
N ARG A 340 -5.69 16.85 16.12
CA ARG A 340 -6.33 15.54 16.21
C ARG A 340 -7.28 15.23 15.04
N SER A 341 -7.90 16.26 14.45
CA SER A 341 -8.82 16.08 13.32
C SER A 341 -8.11 15.62 12.04
N ARG A 342 -6.78 15.77 11.99
CA ARG A 342 -5.93 15.40 10.86
C ARG A 342 -5.35 13.98 10.96
N VAL A 343 -5.63 13.23 12.01
CA VAL A 343 -5.09 11.87 12.22
C VAL A 343 -6.19 10.83 12.04
N ILE A 344 -5.93 9.83 11.20
CA ILE A 344 -6.80 8.66 10.96
C ILE A 344 -5.97 7.41 11.24
N ALA A 345 -6.36 6.59 12.21
CA ALA A 345 -5.62 5.39 12.59
C ALA A 345 -5.61 4.36 11.45
N SER A 346 -4.42 3.82 11.13
CA SER A 346 -4.18 2.88 10.03
C SER A 346 -3.27 1.72 10.46
N CYS A 347 -2.93 0.85 9.51
CA CYS A 347 -1.92 -0.18 9.66
C CYS A 347 -0.61 0.27 9.00
N ASP A 348 0.51 -0.37 9.37
CA ASP A 348 1.82 -0.08 8.77
C ASP A 348 1.83 -0.35 7.26
N CYS A 349 1.26 -1.47 6.85
CA CYS A 349 1.20 -1.92 5.45
C CYS A 349 -0.07 -2.74 5.19
N GLY A 350 -0.15 -3.42 4.04
CA GLY A 350 -1.20 -4.39 3.75
C GLY A 350 -0.94 -5.75 4.41
N PHE A 351 -1.99 -6.58 4.57
CA PHE A 351 -1.89 -7.92 5.13
C PHE A 351 -1.80 -9.03 4.08
N GLY A 352 -1.98 -8.72 2.81
CA GLY A 352 -1.96 -9.68 1.71
C GLY A 352 -1.31 -9.11 0.45
N THR A 353 -0.11 -8.54 0.59
CA THR A 353 0.62 -7.77 -0.43
C THR A 353 0.82 -8.54 -1.74
N PHE A 354 1.11 -9.83 -1.65
CA PHE A 354 1.24 -10.75 -2.79
C PHE A 354 0.49 -12.04 -2.50
N ALA A 355 -0.16 -12.61 -3.49
CA ALA A 355 -0.83 -13.90 -3.37
C ALA A 355 0.17 -14.98 -2.91
N GLY A 356 -0.14 -15.67 -1.82
CA GLY A 356 0.72 -16.68 -1.22
C GLY A 356 1.88 -16.14 -0.37
N SER A 357 1.84 -14.86 0.02
CA SER A 357 2.86 -14.23 0.89
C SER A 357 2.24 -13.66 2.18
N GLU A 358 1.18 -14.26 2.67
CA GLU A 358 0.53 -13.85 3.91
C GLU A 358 1.44 -14.14 5.11
N LEU A 359 1.82 -13.10 5.87
CA LEU A 359 2.65 -13.18 7.07
C LEU A 359 1.80 -13.42 8.33
N VAL A 360 0.59 -12.87 8.33
CA VAL A 360 -0.32 -12.87 9.48
C VAL A 360 -1.52 -13.77 9.16
N ALA A 361 -1.87 -14.65 10.10
CA ALA A 361 -3.04 -15.51 9.96
C ALA A 361 -4.32 -14.68 9.80
N GLU A 362 -5.25 -15.14 8.97
CA GLU A 362 -6.44 -14.38 8.60
C GLU A 362 -7.26 -13.92 9.83
N GLU A 363 -7.51 -14.81 10.78
CA GLU A 363 -8.28 -14.49 11.97
C GLU A 363 -7.58 -13.44 12.86
N VAL A 364 -6.25 -13.45 12.86
CA VAL A 364 -5.44 -12.45 13.57
C VAL A 364 -5.53 -11.09 12.88
N VAL A 365 -5.62 -11.04 11.54
CA VAL A 365 -5.84 -9.78 10.82
C VAL A 365 -7.14 -9.10 11.28
N TRP A 366 -8.24 -9.85 11.36
CA TRP A 366 -9.52 -9.30 11.82
C TRP A 366 -9.48 -8.87 13.29
N ALA A 367 -8.77 -9.60 14.15
CA ALA A 367 -8.54 -9.20 15.54
C ALA A 367 -7.70 -7.91 15.63
N LYS A 368 -6.67 -7.75 14.80
CA LYS A 368 -5.84 -6.54 14.71
C LYS A 368 -6.66 -5.33 14.26
N LEU A 369 -7.49 -5.45 13.22
CA LEU A 369 -8.37 -4.38 12.75
C LEU A 369 -9.40 -3.98 13.82
N LYS A 370 -9.95 -4.97 14.55
CA LYS A 370 -10.82 -4.69 15.70
C LYS A 370 -10.06 -3.93 16.79
N THR A 371 -8.83 -4.33 17.09
CA THR A 371 -7.99 -3.64 18.08
C THR A 371 -7.63 -2.21 17.63
N CYS A 372 -7.45 -1.97 16.32
CA CYS A 372 -7.29 -0.62 15.79
C CYS A 372 -8.50 0.26 16.15
N ARG A 373 -9.71 -0.24 15.94
CA ARG A 373 -10.96 0.43 16.34
C ARG A 373 -11.02 0.66 17.84
N ASP A 374 -10.78 -0.38 18.66
CA ASP A 374 -10.85 -0.28 20.12
C ASP A 374 -9.82 0.76 20.66
N GLY A 375 -8.61 0.79 20.09
CA GLY A 375 -7.59 1.78 20.41
C GLY A 375 -7.97 3.20 19.97
N ALA A 376 -8.62 3.34 18.81
CA ALA A 376 -9.12 4.63 18.34
C ALA A 376 -10.24 5.17 19.26
N GLU A 377 -11.10 4.31 19.79
CA GLU A 377 -12.11 4.69 20.80
C GLU A 377 -11.45 5.19 22.08
N LEU A 378 -10.43 4.48 22.60
CA LEU A 378 -9.65 4.92 23.77
C LEU A 378 -8.93 6.24 23.53
N ALA A 379 -8.28 6.40 22.38
CA ALA A 379 -7.63 7.66 22.00
C ALA A 379 -8.65 8.81 21.91
N THR A 380 -9.84 8.54 21.35
CA THR A 380 -10.93 9.52 21.30
C THR A 380 -11.33 10.01 22.68
N LYS A 381 -11.51 9.10 23.64
CA LYS A 381 -11.82 9.47 25.03
C LYS A 381 -10.72 10.38 25.61
N LYS A 382 -9.44 10.01 25.43
CA LYS A 382 -8.30 10.81 25.91
C LYS A 382 -8.25 12.20 25.25
N LEU A 383 -8.45 12.29 23.94
CA LEU A 383 -8.25 13.50 23.14
C LEU A 383 -9.44 14.48 23.21
N TRP A 384 -10.66 14.01 23.38
CA TRP A 384 -11.87 14.85 23.47
C TRP A 384 -12.42 14.99 24.88
N GLY A 385 -11.81 14.36 25.89
CA GLY A 385 -12.29 14.39 27.27
C GLY A 385 -13.66 13.72 27.42
N LYS A 386 -13.97 12.72 26.59
CA LYS A 386 -15.22 11.97 26.64
C LYS A 386 -15.05 10.81 27.64
N SER A 387 -15.94 10.69 28.60
CA SER A 387 -15.99 9.58 29.58
C SER A 387 -16.53 8.29 28.92
#